data_b2d712391291ced7ed7a0c96c0806adb
#
_entry.id   b2d712391291ced7ed7a0c96c0806adb
#
_cell.length_a   1.000
_cell.length_b   1.000
_cell.length_c   1.000
_cell.angle_alpha   90.00
_cell.angle_beta   90.00
_cell.angle_gamma   90.00
#
_symmetry.space_group_name_H-M   'P 1'
#
loop_
_entity.id
_entity.type
_entity.pdbx_description
1 polymer ?
#
loop_
_entity_poly.entity_id
_entity_poly.type
_entity_poly.pdbx_seq_one_letter_code
_entity_poly.pdbx_strand_id
1 'polypeptide(L)'
;HGNLSHLLGNMVYLWIFGDNIEDSFGRVRFILFYILCGFAAVFTQIIYDPNSPIPMIGASGAIAGVLGAYLIMYPRAKIWVFMWIVFIVRLITVPAFIVLSIWMGLQLINVIDQGQSGVAYSAHIGGFIAGMILAPILKKREKPMFAPASDTKYTLIKIGDKDYLKHMPSIGKVKDKD
;
A
#
# COMPACT_ATOMS: atom_id res chain seq x y z
N HIS A 1 13.25 7.50 11.25
CA HIS A 1 12.36 8.44 10.57
C HIS A 1 12.84 9.87 10.79
N GLY A 2 12.80 10.72 9.76
CA GLY A 2 13.31 12.08 9.83
C GLY A 2 12.53 13.00 10.79
N ASN A 3 11.21 12.75 10.92
CA ASN A 3 10.33 13.45 11.85
C ASN A 3 9.05 12.64 12.15
N LEU A 4 8.22 13.14 13.07
CA LEU A 4 6.99 12.46 13.49
C LEU A 4 5.97 12.33 12.36
N SER A 5 5.80 13.35 11.53
CA SER A 5 4.85 13.29 10.41
C SER A 5 5.27 12.27 9.36
N HIS A 6 6.57 12.10 9.11
CA HIS A 6 7.11 11.06 8.24
C HIS A 6 6.85 9.65 8.81
N LEU A 7 7.02 9.47 10.12
CA LEU A 7 6.68 8.20 10.79
C LEU A 7 5.18 7.91 10.67
N LEU A 8 4.33 8.87 11.01
CA LEU A 8 2.88 8.70 10.95
C LEU A 8 2.40 8.41 9.53
N GLY A 9 2.92 9.13 8.53
CA GLY A 9 2.63 8.87 7.13
C GLY A 9 2.97 7.43 6.73
N ASN A 10 4.16 6.96 7.05
CA ASN A 10 4.57 5.58 6.80
C ASN A 10 3.63 4.56 7.46
N MET A 11 3.23 4.79 8.71
CA MET A 11 2.32 3.88 9.43
C MET A 11 0.92 3.88 8.82
N VAL A 12 0.41 5.04 8.40
CA VAL A 12 -0.90 5.14 7.72
C VAL A 12 -0.88 4.38 6.40
N TYR A 13 0.14 4.55 5.56
CA TYR A 13 0.25 3.81 4.31
C TYR A 13 0.39 2.30 4.54
N LEU A 14 1.22 1.89 5.49
CA LEU A 14 1.38 0.48 5.81
C LEU A 14 0.07 -0.12 6.36
N TRP A 15 -0.66 0.61 7.18
CA TRP A 15 -1.96 0.17 7.71
C TRP A 15 -3.02 0.02 6.62
N ILE A 16 -3.13 1.00 5.71
CA ILE A 16 -4.16 0.98 4.66
C ILE A 16 -3.90 -0.12 3.63
N PHE A 17 -2.65 -0.29 3.20
CA PHE A 17 -2.30 -1.17 2.08
C PHE A 17 -1.69 -2.49 2.52
N GLY A 18 -0.96 -2.51 3.64
CA GLY A 18 -0.18 -3.66 4.10
C GLY A 18 -1.04 -4.85 4.52
N ASP A 19 -2.14 -4.60 5.22
CA ASP A 19 -3.04 -5.64 5.74
C ASP A 19 -3.58 -6.56 4.61
N ASN A 20 -4.02 -5.98 3.49
CA ASN A 20 -4.49 -6.77 2.33
C ASN A 20 -3.36 -7.60 1.67
N ILE A 21 -2.16 -7.05 1.63
CA ILE A 21 -1.00 -7.77 1.07
C ILE A 21 -0.53 -8.86 2.02
N GLU A 22 -0.51 -8.60 3.33
CA GLU A 22 -0.24 -9.61 4.35
C GLU A 22 -1.24 -10.78 4.26
N ASP A 23 -2.54 -10.51 4.18
CA ASP A 23 -3.57 -11.54 4.01
C ASP A 23 -3.34 -12.37 2.73
N SER A 24 -2.85 -11.73 1.67
CA SER A 24 -2.60 -12.38 0.38
C SER A 24 -1.35 -13.26 0.38
N PHE A 25 -0.34 -12.90 1.14
CA PHE A 25 0.94 -13.62 1.19
C PHE A 25 1.01 -14.55 2.41
N GLY A 26 0.39 -14.17 3.52
CA GLY A 26 0.61 -14.70 4.86
C GLY A 26 1.81 -14.04 5.54
N ARG A 27 1.83 -14.05 6.86
CA ARG A 27 2.76 -13.28 7.70
C ARG A 27 4.24 -13.44 7.32
N VAL A 28 4.70 -14.69 7.21
CA VAL A 28 6.13 -14.98 6.95
C VAL A 28 6.56 -14.46 5.59
N ARG A 29 5.76 -14.71 4.54
CA ARG A 29 6.07 -14.23 3.19
C ARG A 29 5.96 -12.71 3.10
N PHE A 30 5.04 -12.10 3.83
CA PHE A 30 4.92 -10.64 3.89
C PHE A 30 6.15 -9.99 4.51
N ILE A 31 6.67 -10.53 5.61
CA ILE A 31 7.91 -10.03 6.23
C ILE A 31 9.08 -10.14 5.25
N LEU A 32 9.26 -11.31 4.61
CA LEU A 32 10.29 -11.52 3.61
C LEU A 32 10.15 -10.54 2.44
N PHE A 33 8.94 -10.41 1.91
CA PHE A 33 8.60 -9.46 0.85
C PHE A 33 8.98 -8.02 1.22
N TYR A 34 8.60 -7.59 2.42
CA TYR A 34 8.86 -6.24 2.92
C TYR A 34 10.36 -5.94 3.00
N ILE A 35 11.15 -6.90 3.53
CA ILE A 35 12.60 -6.81 3.61
C ILE A 35 13.22 -6.75 2.21
N LEU A 36 12.80 -7.62 1.28
CA LEU A 36 13.31 -7.64 -0.09
C LEU A 36 13.01 -6.33 -0.84
N CYS A 37 11.81 -5.78 -0.68
CA CYS A 37 11.47 -4.46 -1.23
C CYS A 37 12.34 -3.35 -0.63
N GLY A 38 12.64 -3.42 0.66
CA GLY A 38 13.56 -2.50 1.32
C GLY A 38 14.96 -2.56 0.74
N PHE A 39 15.51 -3.75 0.54
CA PHE A 39 16.82 -3.93 -0.11
C PHE A 39 16.82 -3.41 -1.55
N ALA A 40 15.78 -3.70 -2.33
CA ALA A 40 15.66 -3.19 -3.68
C ALA A 40 15.61 -1.65 -3.73
N ALA A 41 14.91 -1.04 -2.78
CA ALA A 41 14.86 0.41 -2.63
C ALA A 41 16.26 1.01 -2.36
N VAL A 42 16.98 0.44 -1.38
CA VAL A 42 18.35 0.87 -1.05
C VAL A 42 19.27 0.71 -2.25
N PHE A 43 19.22 -0.44 -2.91
CA PHE A 43 20.03 -0.71 -4.07
C PHE A 43 19.78 0.26 -5.23
N THR A 44 18.52 0.57 -5.50
CA THR A 44 18.15 1.55 -6.53
C THR A 44 18.70 2.94 -6.20
N GLN A 45 18.62 3.37 -4.94
CA GLN A 45 19.17 4.66 -4.52
C GLN A 45 20.70 4.70 -4.70
N ILE A 46 21.41 3.63 -4.32
CA ILE A 46 22.87 3.55 -4.48
C ILE A 46 23.27 3.64 -5.96
N ILE A 47 22.53 2.99 -6.86
CA ILE A 47 22.80 3.08 -8.30
C ILE A 47 22.53 4.49 -8.83
N TYR A 48 21.45 5.11 -8.36
CA TYR A 48 21.04 6.43 -8.83
C TYR A 48 21.98 7.53 -8.34
N ASP A 49 22.34 7.52 -7.06
CA ASP A 49 23.25 8.49 -6.44
C ASP A 49 24.19 7.81 -5.44
N PRO A 50 25.29 7.22 -5.93
CA PRO A 50 26.23 6.47 -5.09
C PRO A 50 27.01 7.34 -4.09
N ASN A 51 27.05 8.64 -4.30
CA ASN A 51 27.79 9.60 -3.49
C ASN A 51 26.85 10.48 -2.62
N SER A 52 25.59 10.12 -2.51
CA SER A 52 24.64 10.87 -1.71
C SER A 52 25.12 11.03 -0.26
N PRO A 53 25.28 12.27 0.23
CA PRO A 53 25.63 12.50 1.64
C PRO A 53 24.41 12.34 2.57
N ILE A 54 23.22 12.17 2.00
CA ILE A 54 21.95 12.11 2.77
C ILE A 54 21.71 10.66 3.19
N PRO A 55 21.65 10.37 4.50
CA PRO A 55 21.35 9.03 4.96
C PRO A 55 19.92 8.65 4.60
N MET A 56 19.74 7.43 4.07
CA MET A 56 18.41 6.86 3.86
C MET A 56 17.77 6.50 5.20
N ILE A 57 16.72 7.23 5.56
CA ILE A 57 16.03 7.03 6.83
C ILE A 57 14.55 6.74 6.57
N GLY A 58 14.08 5.60 7.06
CA GLY A 58 12.66 5.27 7.05
C GLY A 58 12.32 4.00 6.28
N ALA A 59 11.11 3.53 6.53
CA ALA A 59 10.56 2.30 5.96
C ALA A 59 9.90 2.54 4.58
N SER A 60 9.92 3.78 4.07
CA SER A 60 9.10 4.20 2.93
C SER A 60 9.41 3.48 1.63
N GLY A 61 10.68 3.07 1.41
CA GLY A 61 11.06 2.26 0.25
C GLY A 61 10.41 0.87 0.26
N ALA A 62 10.39 0.20 1.42
CA ALA A 62 9.70 -1.08 1.59
C ALA A 62 8.16 -0.91 1.49
N ILE A 63 7.62 0.18 2.02
CA ILE A 63 6.21 0.54 1.90
C ILE A 63 5.84 0.82 0.44
N ALA A 64 6.71 1.48 -0.33
CA ALA A 64 6.52 1.63 -1.77
C ALA A 64 6.37 0.27 -2.47
N GLY A 65 7.11 -0.76 -2.02
CA GLY A 65 6.92 -2.13 -2.47
C GLY A 65 5.52 -2.67 -2.16
N VAL A 66 5.00 -2.40 -0.98
CA VAL A 66 3.60 -2.75 -0.62
C VAL A 66 2.60 -2.08 -1.55
N LEU A 67 2.81 -0.79 -1.90
CA LEU A 67 1.96 -0.07 -2.86
C LEU A 67 2.05 -0.68 -4.27
N GLY A 68 3.24 -1.06 -4.72
CA GLY A 68 3.44 -1.76 -6.00
C GLY A 68 2.73 -3.09 -6.06
N ALA A 69 2.85 -3.91 -5.01
CA ALA A 69 2.11 -5.16 -4.87
C ALA A 69 0.59 -4.91 -4.87
N TYR A 70 0.12 -3.89 -4.15
CA TYR A 70 -1.28 -3.54 -4.09
C TYR A 70 -1.85 -3.14 -5.46
N LEU A 71 -1.09 -2.38 -6.24
CA LEU A 71 -1.47 -2.00 -7.60
C LEU A 71 -1.73 -3.23 -8.48
N ILE A 72 -0.91 -4.27 -8.37
CA ILE A 72 -1.06 -5.49 -9.17
C ILE A 72 -2.15 -6.40 -8.61
N MET A 73 -2.26 -6.52 -7.29
CA MET A 73 -3.23 -7.42 -6.66
C MET A 73 -4.65 -6.83 -6.65
N TYR A 74 -4.79 -5.53 -6.36
CA TYR A 74 -6.07 -4.88 -6.06
C TYR A 74 -6.27 -3.54 -6.78
N PRO A 75 -6.07 -3.45 -8.12
CA PRO A 75 -6.09 -2.17 -8.84
C PRO A 75 -7.45 -1.45 -8.77
N ARG A 76 -8.55 -2.21 -8.67
CA ARG A 76 -9.92 -1.67 -8.64
C ARG A 76 -10.48 -1.50 -7.23
N ALA A 77 -9.70 -1.82 -6.19
CA ALA A 77 -10.11 -1.55 -4.82
C ALA A 77 -10.39 -0.05 -4.62
N LYS A 78 -11.47 0.26 -3.91
CA LYS A 78 -11.86 1.64 -3.64
C LYS A 78 -11.13 2.15 -2.41
N ILE A 79 -10.39 3.23 -2.57
CA ILE A 79 -9.68 3.93 -1.51
C ILE A 79 -10.45 5.19 -1.17
N TRP A 80 -10.68 5.44 0.11
CA TRP A 80 -11.23 6.70 0.59
C TRP A 80 -10.15 7.77 0.56
N VAL A 81 -10.39 8.81 -0.23
CA VAL A 81 -9.51 9.96 -0.31
C VAL A 81 -10.20 11.15 0.34
N PHE A 82 -9.51 11.74 1.32
CA PHE A 82 -9.93 13.00 1.91
C PHE A 82 -9.54 14.14 0.96
N MET A 83 -10.57 14.79 0.43
CA MET A 83 -10.38 15.91 -0.48
C MET A 83 -10.81 17.19 0.23
N TRP A 84 -9.86 18.11 0.32
CA TRP A 84 -10.13 19.47 0.83
C TRP A 84 -9.81 20.49 -0.26
N ILE A 85 -10.84 21.08 -0.83
CA ILE A 85 -10.71 22.13 -1.85
C ILE A 85 -11.39 23.39 -1.30
N VAL A 86 -10.56 24.37 -0.92
CA VAL A 86 -11.01 25.64 -0.31
C VAL A 86 -11.90 25.40 0.89
N PHE A 87 -13.23 25.49 0.75
CA PHE A 87 -14.22 25.29 1.82
C PHE A 87 -14.99 23.97 1.70
N ILE A 88 -14.70 23.17 0.68
CA ILE A 88 -15.37 21.88 0.45
C ILE A 88 -14.51 20.76 0.99
N VAL A 89 -15.00 20.11 2.06
CA VAL A 89 -14.40 18.90 2.62
C VAL A 89 -15.28 17.72 2.23
N ARG A 90 -14.71 16.78 1.47
CA ARG A 90 -15.42 15.56 1.05
C ARG A 90 -14.52 14.34 1.15
N LEU A 91 -15.13 13.22 1.54
CA LEU A 91 -14.57 11.90 1.36
C LEU A 91 -15.09 11.34 0.04
N ILE A 92 -14.18 11.05 -0.88
CA ILE A 92 -14.50 10.44 -2.17
C ILE A 92 -13.84 9.08 -2.27
N THR A 93 -14.45 8.17 -3.00
CA THR A 93 -13.85 6.86 -3.28
C THR A 93 -13.21 6.86 -4.66
N VAL A 94 -11.92 6.54 -4.69
CA VAL A 94 -11.14 6.48 -5.93
C VAL A 94 -10.53 5.09 -6.08
N PRO A 95 -10.55 4.48 -7.28
CA PRO A 95 -9.86 3.23 -7.52
C PRO A 95 -8.36 3.31 -7.19
N ALA A 96 -7.83 2.24 -6.59
CA ALA A 96 -6.43 2.18 -6.15
C ALA A 96 -5.44 2.49 -7.28
N PHE A 97 -5.71 1.99 -8.50
CA PHE A 97 -4.81 2.23 -9.63
C PHE A 97 -4.63 3.73 -9.94
N ILE A 98 -5.67 4.55 -9.78
CA ILE A 98 -5.56 6.01 -10.00
C ILE A 98 -4.68 6.64 -8.93
N VAL A 99 -4.98 6.35 -7.65
CA VAL A 99 -4.24 6.93 -6.52
C VAL A 99 -2.76 6.55 -6.57
N LEU A 100 -2.48 5.25 -6.81
CA LEU A 100 -1.12 4.72 -6.81
C LEU A 100 -0.34 5.15 -8.05
N SER A 101 -0.99 5.29 -9.22
CA SER A 101 -0.34 5.80 -10.43
C SER A 101 0.01 7.29 -10.31
N ILE A 102 -0.88 8.09 -9.73
CA ILE A 102 -0.57 9.51 -9.44
C ILE A 102 0.58 9.60 -8.45
N TRP A 103 0.53 8.80 -7.36
CA TRP A 103 1.60 8.80 -6.36
C TRP A 103 2.95 8.43 -6.99
N MET A 104 3.00 7.39 -7.84
CA MET A 104 4.22 6.99 -8.55
C MET A 104 4.67 8.06 -9.55
N GLY A 105 3.74 8.67 -10.28
CA GLY A 105 4.05 9.77 -11.20
C GLY A 105 4.74 10.95 -10.49
N LEU A 106 4.28 11.29 -9.29
CA LEU A 106 4.93 12.31 -8.46
C LEU A 106 6.34 11.89 -8.01
N GLN A 107 6.59 10.60 -7.71
CA GLN A 107 7.95 10.13 -7.42
C GLN A 107 8.88 10.32 -8.62
N LEU A 108 8.41 9.96 -9.82
CA LEU A 108 9.19 10.11 -11.06
C LEU A 108 9.52 11.57 -11.35
N ILE A 109 8.55 12.47 -11.22
CA ILE A 109 8.77 13.91 -11.40
C ILE A 109 9.82 14.43 -10.43
N ASN A 110 9.72 14.08 -9.15
CA ASN A 110 10.64 14.55 -8.12
C ASN A 110 12.06 13.96 -8.28
N VAL A 111 12.21 12.77 -8.84
CA VAL A 111 13.55 12.24 -9.19
C VAL A 111 14.18 13.07 -10.31
N ILE A 112 13.40 13.47 -11.31
CA ILE A 112 13.90 14.26 -12.45
C ILE A 112 14.26 15.69 -12.01
N ASP A 113 13.43 16.30 -11.17
CA ASP A 113 13.62 17.68 -10.68
C ASP A 113 14.78 17.80 -9.67
N GLN A 114 15.38 16.68 -9.24
CA GLN A 114 16.47 16.64 -8.25
C GLN A 114 16.17 17.48 -6.99
N GLY A 115 14.91 17.53 -6.60
CA GLY A 115 14.44 18.35 -5.50
C GLY A 115 15.20 18.05 -4.20
N GLN A 116 15.74 19.08 -3.56
CA GLN A 116 16.48 19.01 -2.29
C GLN A 116 15.56 18.75 -1.08
N SER A 117 14.57 17.87 -1.25
CA SER A 117 13.55 17.60 -0.23
C SER A 117 14.01 16.65 0.89
N GLY A 118 15.22 16.10 0.78
CA GLY A 118 15.71 15.06 1.70
C GLY A 118 14.98 13.72 1.60
N VAL A 119 14.17 13.51 0.55
CA VAL A 119 13.44 12.27 0.29
C VAL A 119 14.14 11.49 -0.83
N ALA A 120 14.42 10.20 -0.60
CA ALA A 120 15.03 9.31 -1.58
C ALA A 120 13.95 8.78 -2.56
N TYR A 121 13.54 9.60 -3.51
CA TYR A 121 12.48 9.24 -4.47
C TYR A 121 12.84 8.04 -5.35
N SER A 122 14.10 7.89 -5.74
CA SER A 122 14.59 6.72 -6.48
C SER A 122 14.44 5.42 -5.70
N ALA A 123 14.62 5.45 -4.37
CA ALA A 123 14.34 4.31 -3.50
C ALA A 123 12.86 3.92 -3.52
N HIS A 124 11.95 4.90 -3.55
CA HIS A 124 10.52 4.62 -3.68
C HIS A 124 10.19 3.92 -5.00
N ILE A 125 10.78 4.37 -6.11
CA ILE A 125 10.61 3.74 -7.43
C ILE A 125 11.12 2.30 -7.41
N GLY A 126 12.34 2.08 -6.88
CA GLY A 126 12.94 0.75 -6.78
C GLY A 126 12.10 -0.21 -5.94
N GLY A 127 11.67 0.23 -4.76
CA GLY A 127 10.79 -0.55 -3.90
C GLY A 127 9.46 -0.89 -4.57
N PHE A 128 8.82 0.08 -5.22
CA PHE A 128 7.54 -0.10 -5.91
C PHE A 128 7.63 -1.13 -7.05
N ILE A 129 8.63 -1.03 -7.90
CA ILE A 129 8.87 -1.97 -9.00
C ILE A 129 9.16 -3.37 -8.44
N ALA A 130 9.99 -3.48 -7.40
CA ALA A 130 10.25 -4.75 -6.74
C ALA A 130 8.95 -5.38 -6.19
N GLY A 131 8.09 -4.55 -5.59
CA GLY A 131 6.78 -4.99 -5.11
C GLY A 131 5.89 -5.56 -6.22
N MET A 132 5.84 -4.89 -7.37
CA MET A 132 5.08 -5.38 -8.53
C MET A 132 5.61 -6.73 -9.04
N ILE A 133 6.94 -6.91 -9.06
CA ILE A 133 7.58 -8.14 -9.53
C ILE A 133 7.42 -9.28 -8.53
N LEU A 134 7.57 -9.01 -7.23
CA LEU A 134 7.51 -10.03 -6.19
C LEU A 134 6.07 -10.46 -5.86
N ALA A 135 5.07 -9.61 -6.11
CA ALA A 135 3.67 -9.91 -5.78
C ALA A 135 3.17 -11.23 -6.42
N PRO A 136 3.30 -11.47 -7.72
CA PRO A 136 2.84 -12.72 -8.33
C PRO A 136 3.59 -13.95 -7.81
N ILE A 137 4.84 -13.79 -7.36
CA ILE A 137 5.69 -14.89 -6.90
C ILE A 137 5.33 -15.32 -5.47
N LEU A 138 5.07 -14.34 -4.59
CA LEU A 138 4.92 -14.58 -3.16
C LEU A 138 3.47 -14.75 -2.71
N LYS A 139 2.49 -14.33 -3.53
CA LYS A 139 1.08 -14.51 -3.22
C LYS A 139 0.71 -15.97 -3.01
N LYS A 140 -0.29 -16.25 -2.20
CA LYS A 140 -0.92 -17.56 -2.10
C LYS A 140 -1.58 -17.93 -3.44
N ARG A 141 -1.59 -19.21 -3.78
CA ARG A 141 -2.14 -19.68 -5.07
C ARG A 141 -3.61 -19.34 -5.26
N GLU A 142 -4.40 -19.41 -4.19
CA GLU A 142 -5.83 -19.11 -4.17
C GLU A 142 -6.18 -17.62 -4.34
N LYS A 143 -5.22 -16.73 -4.17
CA LYS A 143 -5.46 -15.29 -4.31
C LYS A 143 -5.27 -14.86 -5.77
N PRO A 144 -6.31 -14.28 -6.41
CA PRO A 144 -6.20 -13.83 -7.80
C PRO A 144 -5.29 -12.60 -7.91
N MET A 145 -4.76 -12.40 -9.11
CA MET A 145 -4.19 -11.13 -9.54
C MET A 145 -5.32 -10.25 -10.08
N PHE A 146 -5.17 -8.94 -9.96
CA PHE A 146 -6.17 -7.97 -10.44
C PHE A 146 -7.55 -8.20 -9.84
N ALA A 147 -7.60 -8.56 -8.56
CA ALA A 147 -8.81 -8.87 -7.84
C ALA A 147 -9.86 -7.75 -7.96
N PRO A 148 -11.15 -8.09 -8.09
CA PRO A 148 -12.22 -7.10 -8.07
C PRO A 148 -12.28 -6.38 -6.72
N ALA A 149 -12.93 -5.21 -6.69
CA ALA A 149 -13.05 -4.41 -5.47
C ALA A 149 -13.74 -5.14 -4.31
N SER A 150 -14.55 -6.16 -4.61
CA SER A 150 -15.24 -7.00 -3.62
C SER A 150 -14.31 -7.91 -2.79
N ASP A 151 -13.11 -8.17 -3.28
CA ASP A 151 -12.18 -9.11 -2.65
C ASP A 151 -11.23 -8.44 -1.65
N THR A 152 -11.38 -7.13 -1.43
CA THR A 152 -10.59 -6.42 -0.44
C THR A 152 -11.28 -6.40 0.91
N LYS A 153 -10.52 -6.52 1.99
CA LYS A 153 -11.02 -6.54 3.38
C LYS A 153 -11.84 -5.28 3.75
N TYR A 154 -11.57 -4.18 3.09
CA TYR A 154 -12.25 -2.89 3.29
C TYR A 154 -13.27 -2.55 2.20
N THR A 155 -13.70 -3.55 1.42
CA THR A 155 -14.88 -3.35 0.58
C THR A 155 -16.06 -3.05 1.49
N LEU A 156 -16.51 -1.81 1.42
CA LEU A 156 -17.50 -1.23 2.29
C LEU A 156 -18.67 -2.16 2.54
N ILE A 157 -18.99 -2.33 3.79
CA ILE A 157 -20.31 -2.73 4.26
C ILE A 157 -21.31 -1.79 3.55
N LYS A 158 -21.95 -2.26 2.48
CA LYS A 158 -23.13 -1.61 1.95
C LYS A 158 -24.19 -1.74 3.04
N ILE A 159 -24.42 -0.64 3.76
CA ILE A 159 -25.53 -0.58 4.71
C ILE A 159 -26.80 -0.92 3.92
N GLY A 160 -27.39 -2.08 4.19
CA GLY A 160 -28.58 -2.57 3.50
C GLY A 160 -28.42 -3.89 2.72
N ASP A 161 -27.22 -4.41 2.53
CA ASP A 161 -27.01 -5.68 1.88
C ASP A 161 -26.78 -6.78 2.94
N LYS A 162 -27.56 -7.88 2.89
CA LYS A 162 -27.50 -8.97 3.86
C LYS A 162 -26.18 -9.77 3.84
N ASP A 163 -25.28 -9.45 2.92
CA ASP A 163 -23.99 -10.14 2.77
C ASP A 163 -22.93 -9.78 3.85
N TYR A 164 -23.14 -8.72 4.62
CA TYR A 164 -22.22 -8.39 5.73
C TYR A 164 -22.20 -9.44 6.84
N LEU A 165 -23.26 -10.24 6.97
CA LEU A 165 -23.37 -11.30 7.98
C LEU A 165 -22.49 -12.53 7.66
N LYS A 166 -22.02 -12.70 6.43
CA LYS A 166 -21.18 -13.84 6.03
C LYS A 166 -19.75 -13.76 6.56
N HIS A 167 -19.29 -12.57 6.92
CA HIS A 167 -17.90 -12.33 7.35
C HIS A 167 -17.76 -11.96 8.84
N MET A 168 -18.87 -11.91 9.57
CA MET A 168 -18.78 -11.83 11.04
C MET A 168 -18.40 -13.20 11.59
N PRO A 169 -17.41 -13.29 12.51
CA PRO A 169 -17.25 -14.49 13.30
C PRO A 169 -18.60 -14.76 13.99
N SER A 170 -19.08 -15.99 13.92
CA SER A 170 -20.34 -16.42 14.54
C SER A 170 -20.26 -16.13 16.05
N ILE A 171 -20.70 -14.96 16.45
CA ILE A 171 -21.02 -14.68 17.84
C ILE A 171 -22.19 -15.61 18.14
N GLY A 172 -21.93 -16.59 19.03
CA GLY A 172 -22.74 -17.77 19.30
C GLY A 172 -24.24 -17.52 19.18
N LYS A 173 -24.93 -18.44 18.52
CA LYS A 173 -26.39 -18.50 18.46
C LYS A 173 -26.95 -18.30 19.87
N VAL A 174 -27.56 -17.15 20.10
CA VAL A 174 -28.46 -16.98 21.22
C VAL A 174 -29.54 -18.06 21.04
N LYS A 175 -29.53 -19.07 21.88
CA LYS A 175 -30.63 -20.06 21.97
C LYS A 175 -31.84 -19.24 22.44
N ASP A 176 -32.81 -19.05 21.55
CA ASP A 176 -34.14 -18.68 21.97
C ASP A 176 -34.59 -19.75 22.97
N LYS A 177 -34.79 -19.34 24.22
CA LYS A 177 -35.47 -20.15 25.22
C LYS A 177 -36.95 -19.89 25.03
N ASP A 178 -37.64 -20.93 24.57
CA ASP A 178 -39.09 -21.09 24.75
C ASP A 178 -39.48 -21.02 26.22
#